data_7a08a5efc1253dffbb2a6fd2b80b07f8
#
_entry.id   7a08a5efc1253dffbb2a6fd2b80b07f8
#
_cell.length_a   1.000
_cell.length_b   1.000
_cell.length_c   1.000
_cell.angle_alpha   90.00
_cell.angle_beta   90.00
_cell.angle_gamma   90.00
#
_symmetry.space_group_name_H-M   'P 1'
#
loop_
_entity.id
_entity.type
_entity.pdbx_description
1 polymer ?
#
loop_
_entity_poly.entity_id
_entity_poly.type
_entity_poly.pdbx_seq_one_letter_code
_entity_poly.pdbx_strand_id
1 'polypeptide(L)'
;MNRKLDRKKLLPLLMFVAGLLFLLIFEITRSDAEFSRENFRTSSNYSADAAVKVGADRPADLFLPSSYSKEIAVPLLIDLHGYTGSGQSQAAYSFLQSAANTRGVAYLAPDGLKDSSGNRFWNASSACCNFGGVKVSDVDYISELIKEVSSKVTIDQSRIYLFGHSNGHFMSYKFVCSTDSVIAAVAGLAGAMENDPNACNKLPMNVLHIHGTNDATIAYQGGAIFGNKYPSADQTVAQWEKINSCNKSAETEIDLLQSMQGSETSAITFTCAKKSLVLWRINGGVHVPALDEKFALRTLDWLLAHRK
;
A
#
# COMPACT_ATOMS: atom_id res chain seq x y z
N MET A 1 28.41 -39.42 -27.90
CA MET A 1 27.52 -40.28 -27.09
C MET A 1 26.43 -39.38 -26.49
N ASN A 2 25.32 -39.16 -27.25
CA ASN A 2 24.21 -38.30 -26.85
C ASN A 2 23.21 -39.11 -26.00
N ARG A 3 23.17 -38.88 -24.67
CA ARG A 3 22.11 -39.42 -23.82
C ARG A 3 20.85 -38.58 -24.03
N LYS A 4 19.85 -39.10 -24.75
CA LYS A 4 18.50 -38.53 -24.76
C LYS A 4 17.90 -38.66 -23.37
N LEU A 5 17.58 -37.54 -22.70
CA LEU A 5 16.86 -37.54 -21.46
C LEU A 5 15.45 -38.15 -21.66
N ASP A 6 15.14 -39.16 -20.87
CA ASP A 6 13.86 -39.87 -20.92
C ASP A 6 12.75 -39.01 -20.30
N ARG A 7 11.93 -38.41 -21.17
CA ARG A 7 10.84 -37.51 -20.78
C ARG A 7 9.79 -38.17 -19.84
N LYS A 8 9.69 -39.50 -19.85
CA LYS A 8 8.77 -40.25 -18.97
C LYS A 8 9.22 -40.28 -17.50
N LYS A 9 10.51 -40.08 -17.22
CA LYS A 9 11.05 -40.00 -15.86
C LYS A 9 11.08 -38.58 -15.29
N LEU A 10 10.98 -37.56 -16.16
CA LEU A 10 11.01 -36.15 -15.75
C LEU A 10 9.65 -35.68 -15.23
N LEU A 11 8.53 -36.21 -15.75
CA LEU A 11 7.18 -35.78 -15.42
C LEU A 11 6.80 -35.97 -13.93
N PRO A 12 7.06 -37.13 -13.30
CA PRO A 12 6.76 -37.30 -11.87
C PRO A 12 7.68 -36.47 -10.96
N LEU A 13 8.92 -36.20 -11.38
CA LEU A 13 9.85 -35.35 -10.64
C LEU A 13 9.39 -33.89 -10.67
N LEU A 14 8.92 -33.39 -11.83
CA LEU A 14 8.36 -32.05 -11.98
C LEU A 14 7.07 -31.86 -11.17
N MET A 15 6.20 -32.88 -11.13
CA MET A 15 4.98 -32.84 -10.28
C MET A 15 5.32 -32.85 -8.78
N PHE A 16 6.35 -33.59 -8.38
CA PHE A 16 6.79 -33.64 -6.96
C PHE A 16 7.42 -32.31 -6.54
N VAL A 17 8.24 -31.69 -7.38
CA VAL A 17 8.80 -30.36 -7.12
C VAL A 17 7.73 -29.27 -7.10
N ALA A 18 6.75 -29.32 -8.01
CA ALA A 18 5.62 -28.39 -8.01
C ALA A 18 4.75 -28.56 -6.78
N GLY A 19 4.51 -29.80 -6.30
CA GLY A 19 3.80 -30.09 -5.06
C GLY A 19 4.52 -29.59 -3.81
N LEU A 20 5.84 -29.74 -3.76
CA LEU A 20 6.67 -29.19 -2.66
C LEU A 20 6.70 -27.65 -2.67
N LEU A 21 6.78 -27.02 -3.85
CA LEU A 21 6.66 -25.55 -3.96
C LEU A 21 5.28 -25.05 -3.50
N PHE A 22 4.22 -25.78 -3.87
CA PHE A 22 2.85 -25.42 -3.46
C PHE A 22 2.65 -25.56 -1.95
N LEU A 23 3.22 -26.60 -1.32
CA LEU A 23 3.19 -26.79 0.13
C LEU A 23 4.00 -25.71 0.86
N LEU A 24 5.17 -25.33 0.35
CA LEU A 24 5.99 -24.24 0.89
C LEU A 24 5.29 -22.89 0.80
N ILE A 25 4.66 -22.59 -0.33
CA ILE A 25 3.87 -21.35 -0.49
C ILE A 25 2.67 -21.37 0.45
N PHE A 26 2.00 -22.52 0.62
CA PHE A 26 0.86 -22.66 1.53
C PHE A 26 1.26 -22.49 3.00
N GLU A 27 2.41 -23.03 3.42
CA GLU A 27 2.93 -22.83 4.77
C GLU A 27 3.38 -21.38 5.03
N ILE A 28 4.01 -20.72 4.07
CA ILE A 28 4.38 -19.31 4.16
C ILE A 28 3.12 -18.44 4.31
N THR A 29 2.10 -18.64 3.47
CA THR A 29 0.84 -17.87 3.57
C THR A 29 0.07 -18.15 4.86
N ARG A 30 0.19 -19.34 5.43
CA ARG A 30 -0.41 -19.71 6.71
C ARG A 30 0.32 -19.04 7.90
N SER A 31 1.65 -19.01 7.85
CA SER A 31 2.47 -18.34 8.87
C SER A 31 2.23 -16.82 8.87
N ASP A 32 2.08 -16.21 7.68
CA ASP A 32 1.76 -14.80 7.55
C ASP A 32 0.35 -14.46 8.07
N ALA A 33 -0.62 -15.37 7.87
CA ALA A 33 -1.97 -15.22 8.41
C ALA A 33 -2.02 -15.39 9.94
N GLU A 34 -1.20 -16.26 10.52
CA GLU A 34 -1.09 -16.44 11.97
C GLU A 34 -0.36 -15.27 12.62
N PHE A 35 0.73 -14.80 12.02
CA PHE A 35 1.45 -13.57 12.43
C PHE A 35 0.54 -12.33 12.39
N SER A 36 -0.26 -12.18 11.34
CA SER A 36 -1.24 -11.09 11.21
C SER A 36 -2.33 -11.17 12.29
N ARG A 37 -2.79 -12.38 12.67
CA ARG A 37 -3.81 -12.57 13.72
C ARG A 37 -3.28 -12.28 15.13
N GLU A 38 -2.03 -12.61 15.40
CA GLU A 38 -1.41 -12.38 16.71
C GLU A 38 -1.12 -10.90 16.93
N ASN A 39 -0.62 -10.21 15.91
CA ASN A 39 -0.40 -8.77 15.93
C ASN A 39 -1.72 -7.98 16.00
N PHE A 40 -2.78 -8.45 15.34
CA PHE A 40 -4.12 -7.84 15.46
C PHE A 40 -4.63 -7.89 16.92
N ARG A 41 -4.37 -8.99 17.65
CA ARG A 41 -4.77 -9.11 19.06
C ARG A 41 -3.98 -8.18 19.99
N THR A 42 -2.74 -7.86 19.66
CA THR A 42 -1.88 -6.99 20.48
C THR A 42 -2.06 -5.50 20.15
N SER A 43 -2.45 -5.15 18.90
CA SER A 43 -2.68 -3.76 18.49
C SER A 43 -4.10 -3.24 18.77
N SER A 44 -5.04 -4.11 19.14
CA SER A 44 -6.45 -3.77 19.33
C SER A 44 -6.76 -3.21 20.72
N ASN A 45 -6.18 -2.07 21.10
CA ASN A 45 -6.72 -1.23 22.17
C ASN A 45 -7.93 -0.37 21.71
N TYR A 46 -8.43 -0.62 20.50
CA TYR A 46 -9.70 -0.07 20.04
C TYR A 46 -10.85 -0.93 20.55
N SER A 47 -11.78 -0.36 21.32
CA SER A 47 -13.05 -1.03 21.58
C SER A 47 -13.80 -1.17 20.25
N ALA A 48 -14.27 -2.38 19.94
CA ALA A 48 -15.08 -2.65 18.74
C ALA A 48 -16.35 -1.78 18.67
N ASP A 49 -16.75 -1.18 19.79
CA ASP A 49 -17.94 -0.38 19.96
C ASP A 49 -17.82 1.07 19.41
N ALA A 50 -16.63 1.49 18.97
CA ALA A 50 -16.38 2.85 18.47
C ALA A 50 -16.27 2.96 16.94
N ALA A 51 -16.48 1.89 16.18
CA ALA A 51 -16.39 1.91 14.72
C ALA A 51 -17.68 2.47 14.09
N VAL A 52 -17.51 3.45 13.20
CA VAL A 52 -18.61 3.98 12.37
C VAL A 52 -18.62 3.22 11.05
N LYS A 53 -19.74 2.56 10.71
CA LYS A 53 -19.88 1.87 9.42
C LYS A 53 -20.06 2.86 8.28
N VAL A 54 -19.28 2.68 7.22
CA VAL A 54 -19.33 3.43 5.95
C VAL A 54 -19.20 2.47 4.77
N GLY A 55 -19.54 2.91 3.55
CA GLY A 55 -19.28 2.15 2.32
C GLY A 55 -20.43 1.27 1.83
N ALA A 56 -21.69 1.60 2.19
CA ALA A 56 -22.90 0.99 1.62
C ALA A 56 -22.74 -0.51 1.25
N ASP A 57 -22.65 -0.83 -0.05
CA ASP A 57 -22.56 -2.21 -0.57
C ASP A 57 -21.18 -2.89 -0.30
N ARG A 58 -20.15 -2.12 0.04
CA ARG A 58 -18.83 -2.60 0.49
C ARG A 58 -18.50 -1.96 1.84
N PRO A 59 -19.11 -2.45 2.93
CA PRO A 59 -18.99 -1.80 4.23
C PRO A 59 -17.56 -1.90 4.77
N ALA A 60 -17.12 -0.79 5.36
CA ALA A 60 -15.85 -0.68 6.06
C ALA A 60 -16.04 -0.06 7.44
N ASP A 61 -15.14 -0.36 8.36
CA ASP A 61 -15.12 0.21 9.70
C ASP A 61 -14.21 1.45 9.73
N LEU A 62 -14.82 2.61 10.02
CA LEU A 62 -14.11 3.83 10.32
C LEU A 62 -13.82 3.87 11.83
N PHE A 63 -12.56 3.90 12.20
CA PHE A 63 -12.09 4.02 13.56
C PHE A 63 -11.77 5.48 13.87
N LEU A 64 -12.35 6.00 14.95
CA LEU A 64 -12.08 7.36 15.45
C LEU A 64 -11.01 7.29 16.54
N PRO A 65 -10.06 8.23 16.58
CA PRO A 65 -9.08 8.26 17.66
C PRO A 65 -9.77 8.49 19.00
N SER A 66 -9.20 7.97 20.08
CA SER A 66 -9.74 8.12 21.44
C SER A 66 -9.89 9.57 21.89
N SER A 67 -9.16 10.48 21.25
CA SER A 67 -9.24 11.94 21.47
C SER A 67 -10.30 12.65 20.62
N TYR A 68 -11.07 11.92 19.78
CA TYR A 68 -12.04 12.53 18.87
C TYR A 68 -13.14 13.27 19.63
N SER A 69 -13.44 14.47 19.20
CA SER A 69 -14.68 15.19 19.54
C SER A 69 -15.31 15.79 18.28
N LYS A 70 -16.62 15.96 18.28
CA LYS A 70 -17.35 16.49 17.10
C LYS A 70 -17.02 17.96 16.80
N GLU A 71 -16.48 18.67 17.77
CA GLU A 71 -16.12 20.09 17.69
C GLU A 71 -14.77 20.33 17.02
N ILE A 72 -13.93 19.30 16.94
CA ILE A 72 -12.56 19.41 16.42
C ILE A 72 -12.38 18.51 15.19
N ALA A 73 -12.04 19.14 14.06
CA ALA A 73 -11.79 18.40 12.84
C ALA A 73 -10.50 17.59 12.92
N VAL A 74 -10.59 16.29 12.63
CA VAL A 74 -9.45 15.35 12.65
C VAL A 74 -9.00 14.98 11.23
N PRO A 75 -7.72 14.66 11.00
CA PRO A 75 -7.26 14.08 9.73
C PRO A 75 -7.90 12.71 9.48
N LEU A 76 -7.92 12.30 8.20
CA LEU A 76 -8.35 10.96 7.78
C LEU A 76 -7.20 10.24 7.09
N LEU A 77 -6.91 9.01 7.51
CA LEU A 77 -6.03 8.08 6.80
C LEU A 77 -6.85 6.91 6.24
N ILE A 78 -6.73 6.67 4.93
CA ILE A 78 -7.30 5.51 4.25
C ILE A 78 -6.15 4.58 3.89
N ASP A 79 -6.22 3.32 4.35
CA ASP A 79 -5.17 2.30 4.22
C ASP A 79 -5.65 1.15 3.33
N LEU A 80 -5.03 1.01 2.14
CA LEU A 80 -5.45 0.09 1.08
C LEU A 80 -4.60 -1.18 1.08
N HIS A 81 -5.24 -2.34 1.24
CA HIS A 81 -4.58 -3.65 1.31
C HIS A 81 -3.98 -4.10 -0.03
N GLY A 82 -3.01 -5.02 0.03
CA GLY A 82 -2.46 -5.73 -1.11
C GLY A 82 -3.44 -6.76 -1.72
N TYR A 83 -3.09 -7.31 -2.91
CA TYR A 83 -3.87 -8.39 -3.53
C TYR A 83 -4.01 -9.57 -2.57
N THR A 84 -5.17 -10.20 -2.54
CA THR A 84 -5.62 -11.25 -1.60
C THR A 84 -5.88 -10.80 -0.16
N GLY A 85 -5.39 -9.63 0.25
CA GLY A 85 -5.55 -9.10 1.59
C GLY A 85 -6.97 -8.63 1.92
N SER A 86 -7.11 -7.99 3.06
CA SER A 86 -8.34 -7.34 3.51
C SER A 86 -7.97 -6.08 4.30
N GLY A 87 -8.94 -5.20 4.53
CA GLY A 87 -8.74 -4.04 5.42
C GLY A 87 -8.27 -4.47 6.80
N GLN A 88 -8.84 -5.56 7.34
CA GLN A 88 -8.43 -6.10 8.64
C GLN A 88 -6.98 -6.59 8.64
N SER A 89 -6.56 -7.36 7.62
CA SER A 89 -5.18 -7.83 7.53
C SER A 89 -4.20 -6.69 7.28
N GLN A 90 -4.60 -5.68 6.53
CA GLN A 90 -3.81 -4.48 6.29
C GLN A 90 -3.58 -3.67 7.57
N ALA A 91 -4.63 -3.44 8.35
CA ALA A 91 -4.52 -2.75 9.63
C ALA A 91 -3.56 -3.45 10.61
N ALA A 92 -3.63 -4.80 10.65
CA ALA A 92 -2.74 -5.60 11.47
C ALA A 92 -1.28 -5.56 10.97
N TYR A 93 -1.09 -5.54 9.65
CA TYR A 93 0.24 -5.53 9.02
C TYR A 93 0.93 -4.18 9.11
N SER A 94 0.21 -3.10 8.79
CA SER A 94 0.79 -1.75 8.67
C SER A 94 1.06 -1.08 10.01
N PHE A 95 0.42 -1.50 11.10
CA PHE A 95 0.38 -0.81 12.41
C PHE A 95 -0.16 0.62 12.35
N LEU A 96 -0.64 1.06 11.18
CA LEU A 96 -1.11 2.44 10.98
C LEU A 96 -2.38 2.77 11.76
N GLN A 97 -3.23 1.79 12.09
CA GLN A 97 -4.38 2.01 12.94
C GLN A 97 -3.99 2.46 14.35
N SER A 98 -3.00 1.79 14.96
CA SER A 98 -2.46 2.16 16.27
C SER A 98 -1.79 3.53 16.25
N ALA A 99 -0.95 3.78 15.24
CA ALA A 99 -0.30 5.07 15.03
C ALA A 99 -1.32 6.19 14.83
N ALA A 100 -2.39 5.95 14.06
CA ALA A 100 -3.48 6.90 13.81
C ALA A 100 -4.19 7.30 15.11
N ASN A 101 -4.52 6.32 15.97
CA ASN A 101 -5.07 6.62 17.29
C ASN A 101 -4.13 7.51 18.11
N THR A 102 -2.86 7.16 18.15
CA THR A 102 -1.83 7.92 18.90
C THR A 102 -1.69 9.35 18.41
N ARG A 103 -1.90 9.62 17.13
CA ARG A 103 -1.78 10.94 16.49
C ARG A 103 -3.10 11.70 16.32
N GLY A 104 -4.21 11.17 16.83
CA GLY A 104 -5.51 11.82 16.70
C GLY A 104 -6.06 11.82 15.27
N VAL A 105 -5.83 10.75 14.49
CA VAL A 105 -6.23 10.57 13.09
C VAL A 105 -7.37 9.57 13.00
N ALA A 106 -8.43 9.87 12.26
CA ALA A 106 -9.45 8.90 11.89
C ALA A 106 -8.86 7.89 10.88
N TYR A 107 -9.11 6.60 11.07
CA TYR A 107 -8.51 5.53 10.27
C TYR A 107 -9.57 4.66 9.60
N LEU A 108 -9.37 4.39 8.31
CA LEU A 108 -10.27 3.57 7.49
C LEU A 108 -9.45 2.59 6.65
N ALA A 109 -9.70 1.30 6.81
CA ALA A 109 -9.11 0.25 5.96
C ALA A 109 -10.22 -0.53 5.25
N PRO A 110 -10.67 -0.07 4.06
CA PRO A 110 -11.75 -0.71 3.33
C PRO A 110 -11.29 -1.98 2.62
N ASP A 111 -12.26 -2.81 2.25
CA ASP A 111 -12.05 -4.03 1.45
C ASP A 111 -12.20 -3.75 -0.05
N GLY A 112 -11.28 -4.27 -0.86
CA GLY A 112 -11.45 -4.41 -2.31
C GLY A 112 -12.49 -5.47 -2.68
N LEU A 113 -12.95 -5.49 -3.94
CA LEU A 113 -13.81 -6.56 -4.44
C LEU A 113 -13.08 -7.90 -4.46
N LYS A 114 -13.87 -8.98 -4.50
CA LYS A 114 -13.35 -10.34 -4.72
C LYS A 114 -13.43 -10.70 -6.20
N ASP A 115 -12.36 -11.32 -6.71
CA ASP A 115 -12.35 -11.98 -8.00
C ASP A 115 -13.11 -13.32 -7.96
N SER A 116 -13.19 -14.02 -9.09
CA SER A 116 -13.85 -15.34 -9.20
C SER A 116 -13.21 -16.43 -8.34
N SER A 117 -11.97 -16.25 -7.90
CA SER A 117 -11.25 -17.15 -7.00
C SER A 117 -11.40 -16.76 -5.51
N GLY A 118 -12.16 -15.69 -5.22
CA GLY A 118 -12.38 -15.19 -3.87
C GLY A 118 -11.28 -14.25 -3.35
N ASN A 119 -10.28 -13.92 -4.17
CA ASN A 119 -9.19 -13.02 -3.81
C ASN A 119 -9.65 -11.57 -3.89
N ARG A 120 -9.38 -10.78 -2.84
CA ARG A 120 -9.66 -9.34 -2.88
C ARG A 120 -8.63 -8.61 -3.73
N PHE A 121 -9.10 -7.61 -4.47
CA PHE A 121 -8.26 -6.79 -5.33
C PHE A 121 -8.80 -5.37 -5.46
N TRP A 122 -7.92 -4.47 -5.87
CA TRP A 122 -8.24 -3.14 -6.37
C TRP A 122 -8.00 -3.11 -7.88
N ASN A 123 -8.92 -2.52 -8.63
CA ASN A 123 -8.76 -2.28 -10.07
C ASN A 123 -7.83 -1.07 -10.29
N ALA A 124 -6.54 -1.28 -10.04
CA ALA A 124 -5.56 -0.22 -9.93
C ALA A 124 -4.88 0.14 -11.24
N SER A 125 -4.16 -0.79 -11.84
CA SER A 125 -3.36 -0.55 -13.04
C SER A 125 -3.55 -1.66 -14.08
N SER A 126 -3.04 -1.43 -15.28
CA SER A 126 -2.98 -2.46 -16.33
C SER A 126 -2.16 -3.68 -15.90
N ALA A 127 -1.17 -3.50 -15.05
CA ALA A 127 -0.31 -4.57 -14.55
C ALA A 127 -0.89 -5.31 -13.34
N CYS A 128 -1.68 -4.65 -12.50
CA CYS A 128 -2.13 -5.19 -11.20
C CYS A 128 -3.46 -4.60 -10.74
N CYS A 129 -4.40 -5.32 -10.20
CA CYS A 129 -4.45 -6.78 -10.05
C CYS A 129 -5.87 -7.27 -10.40
N ASN A 130 -6.55 -6.59 -11.31
CA ASN A 130 -7.86 -7.00 -11.83
C ASN A 130 -7.69 -8.05 -12.94
N PHE A 131 -7.15 -9.21 -12.58
CA PHE A 131 -6.84 -10.27 -13.55
C PHE A 131 -8.07 -10.90 -14.20
N GLY A 132 -9.22 -10.81 -13.54
CA GLY A 132 -10.51 -11.31 -14.07
C GLY A 132 -11.26 -10.30 -14.96
N GLY A 133 -10.73 -9.09 -15.16
CA GLY A 133 -11.38 -8.06 -15.98
C GLY A 133 -12.73 -7.59 -15.42
N VAL A 134 -12.92 -7.62 -14.11
CA VAL A 134 -14.15 -7.17 -13.45
C VAL A 134 -14.38 -5.69 -13.71
N LYS A 135 -15.59 -5.34 -14.18
CA LYS A 135 -15.95 -3.93 -14.41
C LYS A 135 -16.29 -3.27 -13.09
N VAL A 136 -15.34 -2.56 -12.52
CA VAL A 136 -15.47 -1.82 -11.26
C VAL A 136 -14.64 -0.54 -11.31
N SER A 137 -15.15 0.53 -10.68
CA SER A 137 -14.42 1.77 -10.43
C SER A 137 -14.12 1.87 -8.93
N ASP A 138 -12.91 1.49 -8.54
CA ASP A 138 -12.48 1.68 -7.15
C ASP A 138 -12.13 3.15 -6.86
N VAL A 139 -11.87 3.94 -7.90
CA VAL A 139 -11.75 5.41 -7.78
C VAL A 139 -13.06 6.01 -7.28
N ASP A 140 -14.21 5.61 -7.86
CA ASP A 140 -15.52 6.11 -7.43
C ASP A 140 -15.84 5.62 -6.02
N TYR A 141 -15.57 4.34 -5.71
CA TYR A 141 -15.80 3.79 -4.37
C TYR A 141 -15.00 4.55 -3.29
N ILE A 142 -13.71 4.79 -3.48
CA ILE A 142 -12.88 5.54 -2.52
C ILE A 142 -13.39 7.00 -2.41
N SER A 143 -13.81 7.61 -3.53
CA SER A 143 -14.37 8.95 -3.53
C SER A 143 -15.66 9.04 -2.71
N GLU A 144 -16.57 8.06 -2.87
CA GLU A 144 -17.81 7.99 -2.09
C GLU A 144 -17.54 7.70 -0.61
N LEU A 145 -16.55 6.84 -0.28
CA LEU A 145 -16.14 6.64 1.11
C LEU A 145 -15.69 7.95 1.78
N ILE A 146 -14.86 8.74 1.09
CA ILE A 146 -14.40 10.05 1.62
C ILE A 146 -15.58 10.98 1.87
N LYS A 147 -16.53 11.05 0.95
CA LYS A 147 -17.74 11.88 1.10
C LYS A 147 -18.61 11.39 2.27
N GLU A 148 -18.85 10.09 2.36
CA GLU A 148 -19.67 9.50 3.43
C GLU A 148 -19.03 9.71 4.80
N VAL A 149 -17.71 9.47 4.94
CA VAL A 149 -16.96 9.74 6.17
C VAL A 149 -17.09 11.21 6.56
N SER A 150 -16.89 12.12 5.62
CA SER A 150 -16.99 13.57 5.85
C SER A 150 -18.40 14.04 6.21
N SER A 151 -19.42 13.28 5.84
CA SER A 151 -20.82 13.58 6.24
C SER A 151 -21.16 13.11 7.65
N LYS A 152 -20.46 12.11 8.17
CA LYS A 152 -20.71 11.48 9.48
C LYS A 152 -19.76 11.97 10.57
N VAL A 153 -18.55 12.39 10.19
CA VAL A 153 -17.47 12.75 11.12
C VAL A 153 -16.86 14.08 10.70
N THR A 154 -16.49 14.89 11.68
CA THR A 154 -15.83 16.19 11.45
C THR A 154 -14.39 15.96 11.00
N ILE A 155 -14.16 15.88 9.67
CA ILE A 155 -12.87 15.65 9.04
C ILE A 155 -12.24 16.97 8.58
N ASP A 156 -10.94 17.14 8.83
CA ASP A 156 -10.15 18.22 8.24
C ASP A 156 -9.90 17.93 6.75
N GLN A 157 -10.65 18.60 5.89
CA GLN A 157 -10.64 18.41 4.43
C GLN A 157 -9.28 18.75 3.79
N SER A 158 -8.39 19.41 4.51
CA SER A 158 -7.01 19.68 4.07
C SER A 158 -6.03 18.57 4.45
N ARG A 159 -6.46 17.58 5.24
CA ARG A 159 -5.62 16.50 5.79
C ARG A 159 -6.24 15.13 5.59
N ILE A 160 -6.49 14.74 4.34
CA ILE A 160 -6.93 13.40 3.94
C ILE A 160 -5.75 12.72 3.26
N TYR A 161 -5.42 11.51 3.69
CA TYR A 161 -4.23 10.78 3.28
C TYR A 161 -4.58 9.39 2.76
N LEU A 162 -3.76 8.89 1.82
CA LEU A 162 -3.77 7.49 1.40
C LEU A 162 -2.45 6.82 1.80
N PHE A 163 -2.57 5.63 2.33
CA PHE A 163 -1.49 4.65 2.36
C PHE A 163 -1.94 3.41 1.57
N GLY A 164 -1.00 2.68 0.99
CA GLY A 164 -1.31 1.41 0.35
C GLY A 164 -0.10 0.49 0.33
N HIS A 165 -0.36 -0.82 0.38
CA HIS A 165 0.65 -1.84 0.19
C HIS A 165 0.38 -2.60 -1.12
N SER A 166 1.43 -2.85 -1.93
CA SER A 166 1.33 -3.67 -3.14
C SER A 166 0.19 -3.18 -4.07
N ASN A 167 -0.82 -3.99 -4.37
CA ASN A 167 -2.01 -3.59 -5.14
C ASN A 167 -2.69 -2.33 -4.58
N GLY A 168 -2.73 -2.16 -3.25
CA GLY A 168 -3.25 -0.95 -2.60
C GLY A 168 -2.40 0.30 -2.91
N HIS A 169 -1.08 0.16 -3.05
CA HIS A 169 -0.21 1.27 -3.46
C HIS A 169 -0.39 1.63 -4.94
N PHE A 170 -0.53 0.63 -5.84
CA PHE A 170 -0.94 0.89 -7.22
C PHE A 170 -2.29 1.64 -7.25
N MET A 171 -3.25 1.26 -6.40
CA MET A 171 -4.56 1.91 -6.32
C MET A 171 -4.46 3.34 -5.79
N SER A 172 -3.59 3.59 -4.80
CA SER A 172 -3.36 4.95 -4.30
C SER A 172 -2.87 5.88 -5.41
N TYR A 173 -1.93 5.42 -6.24
CA TYR A 173 -1.48 6.19 -7.40
C TYR A 173 -2.57 6.35 -8.46
N LYS A 174 -3.33 5.28 -8.77
CA LYS A 174 -4.49 5.36 -9.67
C LYS A 174 -5.46 6.43 -9.22
N PHE A 175 -5.80 6.45 -7.94
CA PHE A 175 -6.75 7.39 -7.38
C PHE A 175 -6.31 8.84 -7.60
N VAL A 176 -5.09 9.21 -7.17
CA VAL A 176 -4.61 10.59 -7.29
C VAL A 176 -4.29 11.01 -8.73
N CYS A 177 -4.03 10.05 -9.62
CA CYS A 177 -3.84 10.30 -11.05
C CYS A 177 -5.14 10.42 -11.83
N SER A 178 -6.27 9.98 -11.29
CA SER A 178 -7.58 9.96 -11.99
C SER A 178 -8.57 11.01 -11.48
N THR A 179 -8.25 11.71 -10.39
CA THR A 179 -9.17 12.67 -9.75
C THR A 179 -8.51 14.02 -9.53
N ASP A 180 -9.32 15.08 -9.41
CA ASP A 180 -8.89 16.35 -8.81
C ASP A 180 -8.85 16.16 -7.29
N SER A 181 -7.85 15.42 -6.85
CA SER A 181 -7.80 14.77 -5.57
C SER A 181 -8.00 15.70 -4.37
N VAL A 182 -8.83 15.27 -3.41
CA VAL A 182 -8.92 15.85 -2.06
C VAL A 182 -7.77 15.39 -1.17
N ILE A 183 -6.89 14.50 -1.67
CA ILE A 183 -5.78 13.91 -0.93
C ILE A 183 -4.65 14.93 -0.74
N ALA A 184 -4.18 15.07 0.48
CA ALA A 184 -3.06 15.93 0.85
C ALA A 184 -1.69 15.28 0.58
N ALA A 185 -1.57 13.98 0.84
CA ALA A 185 -0.35 13.20 0.59
C ALA A 185 -0.67 11.72 0.41
N VAL A 186 0.19 11.05 -0.34
CA VAL A 186 0.20 9.58 -0.54
C VAL A 186 1.50 9.02 -0.03
N ALA A 187 1.42 7.98 0.79
CA ALA A 187 2.52 7.08 1.09
C ALA A 187 2.18 5.67 0.64
N GLY A 188 3.16 4.86 0.30
CA GLY A 188 2.85 3.45 0.00
C GLY A 188 4.09 2.60 -0.19
N LEU A 189 3.90 1.31 0.06
CA LEU A 189 4.92 0.28 0.05
C LEU A 189 4.73 -0.67 -1.14
N ALA A 190 5.81 -0.93 -1.89
CA ALA A 190 5.91 -2.00 -2.88
C ALA A 190 4.86 -1.95 -4.01
N GLY A 191 4.52 -0.75 -4.50
CA GLY A 191 3.67 -0.54 -5.67
C GLY A 191 4.40 0.24 -6.77
N ALA A 192 3.70 0.57 -7.85
CA ALA A 192 4.24 1.39 -8.93
C ALA A 192 3.14 2.24 -9.60
N MET A 193 3.54 3.26 -10.33
CA MET A 193 2.65 4.00 -11.23
C MET A 193 2.28 3.15 -12.46
N GLU A 194 1.38 3.64 -13.30
CA GLU A 194 1.17 3.06 -14.63
C GLU A 194 2.46 3.13 -15.44
N ASN A 195 2.66 2.11 -16.30
CA ASN A 195 3.81 2.08 -17.19
C ASN A 195 3.75 3.20 -18.26
N ASP A 196 2.55 3.60 -18.67
CA ASP A 196 2.36 4.79 -19.50
C ASP A 196 2.35 6.07 -18.63
N PRO A 197 3.36 6.94 -18.75
CA PRO A 197 3.42 8.19 -17.97
C PRO A 197 2.32 9.19 -18.32
N ASN A 198 1.54 8.96 -19.39
CA ASN A 198 0.40 9.80 -19.76
C ASN A 198 -0.90 9.34 -19.08
N ALA A 199 -0.90 8.19 -18.40
CA ALA A 199 -2.07 7.71 -17.67
C ALA A 199 -2.39 8.52 -16.40
N CYS A 200 -1.48 9.41 -15.97
CA CYS A 200 -1.69 10.29 -14.83
C CYS A 200 -2.11 11.70 -15.26
N ASN A 201 -3.05 12.33 -14.55
CA ASN A 201 -3.52 13.71 -14.78
C ASN A 201 -2.46 14.80 -14.55
N LYS A 202 -1.27 14.40 -14.05
CA LYS A 202 -0.09 15.27 -13.83
C LYS A 202 -0.31 16.39 -12.79
N LEU A 203 -1.27 16.21 -11.87
CA LEU A 203 -1.41 17.11 -10.74
C LEU A 203 -0.32 16.84 -9.69
N PRO A 204 0.37 17.88 -9.20
CA PRO A 204 1.41 17.70 -8.18
C PRO A 204 0.85 17.10 -6.89
N MET A 205 1.60 16.16 -6.30
CA MET A 205 1.21 15.42 -5.11
C MET A 205 2.38 15.26 -4.14
N ASN A 206 2.11 15.34 -2.84
CA ASN A 206 3.09 14.93 -1.82
C ASN A 206 3.16 13.40 -1.82
N VAL A 207 4.32 12.83 -2.14
CA VAL A 207 4.51 11.40 -2.33
C VAL A 207 5.67 10.88 -1.49
N LEU A 208 5.40 9.82 -0.73
CA LEU A 208 6.39 8.95 -0.12
C LEU A 208 6.30 7.57 -0.75
N HIS A 209 7.26 7.24 -1.60
CA HIS A 209 7.40 5.90 -2.20
C HIS A 209 8.32 5.05 -1.32
N ILE A 210 7.87 3.87 -0.91
CA ILE A 210 8.64 2.95 -0.07
C ILE A 210 8.79 1.64 -0.83
N HIS A 211 10.03 1.11 -0.94
CA HIS A 211 10.25 -0.13 -1.69
C HIS A 211 11.48 -0.89 -1.22
N GLY A 212 11.34 -2.20 -1.08
CA GLY A 212 12.44 -3.09 -0.75
C GLY A 212 13.27 -3.48 -1.99
N THR A 213 14.61 -3.45 -1.89
CA THR A 213 15.48 -3.78 -3.04
C THR A 213 15.48 -5.26 -3.40
N ASN A 214 15.08 -6.15 -2.48
CA ASN A 214 14.94 -7.60 -2.68
C ASN A 214 13.48 -8.04 -2.85
N ASP A 215 12.58 -7.11 -3.23
CA ASP A 215 11.20 -7.44 -3.54
C ASP A 215 11.15 -8.37 -4.77
N ALA A 216 10.72 -9.63 -4.54
CA ALA A 216 10.62 -10.65 -5.58
C ALA A 216 9.21 -10.72 -6.22
N THR A 217 8.23 -9.98 -5.68
CA THR A 217 6.84 -9.95 -6.17
C THR A 217 6.61 -8.76 -7.08
N ILE A 218 6.86 -7.55 -6.57
CA ILE A 218 6.90 -6.32 -7.36
C ILE A 218 8.34 -5.83 -7.36
N ALA A 219 9.11 -6.33 -8.33
CA ALA A 219 10.55 -6.12 -8.36
C ALA A 219 10.91 -4.62 -8.33
N TYR A 220 11.86 -4.24 -7.46
CA TYR A 220 12.37 -2.88 -7.38
C TYR A 220 12.80 -2.33 -8.75
N GLN A 221 13.39 -3.20 -9.58
CA GLN A 221 13.88 -2.86 -10.93
C GLN A 221 12.77 -2.83 -11.99
N GLY A 222 11.50 -2.97 -11.59
CA GLY A 222 10.38 -3.11 -12.51
C GLY A 222 10.25 -4.52 -13.07
N GLY A 223 9.16 -4.76 -13.79
CA GLY A 223 8.88 -6.09 -14.31
C GLY A 223 7.58 -6.17 -15.09
N ALA A 224 7.01 -7.38 -15.12
CA ALA A 224 5.71 -7.62 -15.73
C ALA A 224 4.91 -8.67 -14.94
N ILE A 225 3.60 -8.46 -14.81
CA ILE A 225 2.66 -9.42 -14.24
C ILE A 225 1.74 -9.88 -15.38
N PHE A 226 1.74 -11.18 -15.67
CA PHE A 226 1.01 -11.75 -16.81
C PHE A 226 1.25 -11.02 -18.14
N GLY A 227 2.48 -10.55 -18.36
CA GLY A 227 2.89 -9.82 -19.58
C GLY A 227 2.64 -8.31 -19.56
N ASN A 228 1.89 -7.79 -18.60
CA ASN A 228 1.67 -6.36 -18.44
C ASN A 228 2.80 -5.73 -17.64
N LYS A 229 3.51 -4.78 -18.23
CA LYS A 229 4.69 -4.15 -17.62
C LYS A 229 4.30 -3.14 -16.55
N TYR A 230 5.15 -3.02 -15.53
CA TYR A 230 5.15 -1.95 -14.55
C TYR A 230 6.56 -1.35 -14.43
N PRO A 231 6.68 -0.03 -14.15
CA PRO A 231 7.96 0.64 -14.05
C PRO A 231 8.70 0.23 -12.77
N SER A 232 10.02 0.41 -12.76
CA SER A 232 10.82 0.28 -11.54
C SER A 232 10.42 1.31 -10.48
N ALA A 233 10.86 1.11 -9.22
CA ALA A 233 10.69 2.11 -8.17
C ALA A 233 11.31 3.46 -8.57
N ASP A 234 12.54 3.42 -9.12
CA ASP A 234 13.22 4.64 -9.58
C ASP A 234 12.48 5.29 -10.76
N GLN A 235 11.94 4.52 -11.70
CA GLN A 235 11.12 5.07 -12.79
C GLN A 235 9.80 5.64 -12.30
N THR A 236 9.17 5.01 -11.30
CA THR A 236 7.97 5.54 -10.63
C THR A 236 8.27 6.89 -9.98
N VAL A 237 9.38 6.99 -9.23
CA VAL A 237 9.83 8.23 -8.61
C VAL A 237 10.15 9.29 -9.66
N ALA A 238 10.84 8.92 -10.76
CA ALA A 238 11.16 9.85 -11.85
C ALA A 238 9.90 10.43 -12.55
N GLN A 239 8.79 9.69 -12.61
CA GLN A 239 7.52 10.25 -13.08
C GLN A 239 7.02 11.34 -12.13
N TRP A 240 7.07 11.11 -10.80
CA TRP A 240 6.71 12.11 -9.80
C TRP A 240 7.68 13.30 -9.75
N GLU A 241 8.99 13.09 -9.94
CA GLU A 241 9.96 14.19 -10.08
C GLU A 241 9.55 15.16 -11.18
N LYS A 242 9.16 14.62 -12.34
CA LYS A 242 8.69 15.42 -13.46
C LYS A 242 7.39 16.19 -13.15
N ILE A 243 6.41 15.53 -12.51
CA ILE A 243 5.12 16.12 -12.14
C ILE A 243 5.32 17.22 -11.10
N ASN A 244 6.14 16.97 -10.07
CA ASN A 244 6.41 17.90 -8.97
C ASN A 244 7.46 18.96 -9.31
N SER A 245 8.09 18.88 -10.50
CA SER A 245 9.18 19.78 -10.92
C SER A 245 10.36 19.76 -9.93
N CYS A 246 10.87 18.56 -9.67
CA CYS A 246 12.04 18.36 -8.80
C CYS A 246 13.35 18.47 -9.60
N ASN A 247 14.43 18.87 -8.97
CA ASN A 247 15.71 19.13 -9.65
C ASN A 247 16.95 18.64 -8.92
N LYS A 248 16.82 18.26 -7.66
CA LYS A 248 17.91 17.77 -6.82
C LYS A 248 17.36 16.75 -5.83
N SER A 249 18.24 15.87 -5.35
CA SER A 249 17.96 14.97 -4.25
C SER A 249 19.10 15.00 -3.22
N ALA A 250 18.77 14.70 -1.98
CA ALA A 250 19.69 14.40 -0.91
C ALA A 250 19.36 13.04 -0.32
N GLU A 251 20.35 12.25 0.00
CA GLU A 251 20.21 10.90 0.57
C GLU A 251 20.73 10.90 2.00
N THR A 252 19.98 10.27 2.90
CA THR A 252 20.35 10.02 4.29
C THR A 252 19.98 8.61 4.65
N GLU A 253 20.75 7.97 5.50
CA GLU A 253 20.42 6.64 6.02
C GLU A 253 19.55 6.75 7.26
N ILE A 254 18.48 5.97 7.30
CA ILE A 254 17.57 5.89 8.44
C ILE A 254 17.37 4.44 8.88
N ASP A 255 17.23 4.24 10.16
CA ASP A 255 16.78 3.00 10.78
C ASP A 255 15.25 3.02 10.80
N LEU A 256 14.61 2.36 9.83
CA LEU A 256 13.15 2.35 9.64
C LEU A 256 12.49 1.13 10.26
N LEU A 257 13.10 -0.06 10.12
CA LEU A 257 12.54 -1.34 10.53
C LEU A 257 13.34 -1.95 11.68
N GLN A 258 12.70 -2.20 12.83
CA GLN A 258 13.36 -2.87 13.96
C GLN A 258 13.79 -4.30 13.65
N SER A 259 13.15 -4.96 12.69
CA SER A 259 13.47 -6.32 12.23
C SER A 259 14.76 -6.42 11.43
N MET A 260 15.33 -5.29 10.99
CA MET A 260 16.59 -5.21 10.25
C MET A 260 17.64 -4.47 11.08
N GLN A 261 18.92 -4.81 10.91
CA GLN A 261 19.99 -4.18 11.70
C GLN A 261 20.47 -2.88 11.08
N GLY A 262 20.68 -1.88 11.92
CA GLY A 262 21.28 -0.61 11.56
C GLY A 262 20.36 0.30 10.75
N SER A 263 20.96 1.24 10.04
CA SER A 263 20.23 2.17 9.15
C SER A 263 20.07 1.52 7.78
N GLU A 264 19.12 0.59 7.68
CA GLU A 264 18.90 -0.23 6.48
C GLU A 264 18.17 0.51 5.36
N THR A 265 17.64 1.69 5.63
CA THR A 265 16.83 2.43 4.65
C THR A 265 17.52 3.71 4.20
N SER A 266 17.77 3.83 2.88
CA SER A 266 18.17 5.08 2.26
C SER A 266 16.94 5.96 2.05
N ALA A 267 16.87 7.08 2.76
CA ALA A 267 15.83 8.10 2.58
C ALA A 267 16.31 9.16 1.60
N ILE A 268 15.78 9.13 0.38
CA ILE A 268 16.12 10.05 -0.71
C ILE A 268 15.04 11.12 -0.79
N THR A 269 15.39 12.34 -0.41
CA THR A 269 14.48 13.50 -0.42
C THR A 269 14.78 14.39 -1.62
N PHE A 270 13.77 14.70 -2.40
CA PHE A 270 13.89 15.52 -3.61
C PHE A 270 13.51 16.98 -3.32
N THR A 271 14.28 17.90 -3.86
CA THR A 271 13.94 19.33 -3.84
C THR A 271 13.02 19.65 -5.00
N CYS A 272 11.77 19.94 -4.73
CA CYS A 272 10.74 20.16 -5.72
C CYS A 272 10.11 21.54 -5.62
N ALA A 273 9.68 22.10 -6.75
CA ALA A 273 9.05 23.41 -6.80
C ALA A 273 7.59 23.43 -6.32
N LYS A 274 6.91 22.26 -6.30
CA LYS A 274 5.46 22.17 -6.06
C LYS A 274 5.11 21.42 -4.79
N LYS A 275 5.37 20.11 -4.75
CA LYS A 275 4.98 19.22 -3.67
C LYS A 275 6.14 18.32 -3.28
N SER A 276 6.15 17.78 -2.08
CA SER A 276 7.21 16.91 -1.56
C SER A 276 7.29 15.58 -2.30
N LEU A 277 8.49 15.08 -2.49
CA LEU A 277 8.77 13.75 -3.02
C LEU A 277 9.89 13.11 -2.21
N VAL A 278 9.64 11.91 -1.69
CA VAL A 278 10.61 11.13 -0.92
C VAL A 278 10.55 9.67 -1.38
N LEU A 279 11.72 9.06 -1.53
CA LEU A 279 11.88 7.61 -1.70
C LEU A 279 12.55 7.04 -0.45
N TRP A 280 11.89 6.08 0.21
CA TRP A 280 12.52 5.22 1.19
C TRP A 280 12.85 3.88 0.54
N ARG A 281 14.12 3.69 0.24
CA ARG A 281 14.65 2.47 -0.35
C ARG A 281 15.17 1.56 0.78
N ILE A 282 14.40 0.50 1.08
CA ILE A 282 14.77 -0.48 2.12
C ILE A 282 15.80 -1.44 1.52
N ASN A 283 17.06 -1.31 1.89
CA ASN A 283 18.16 -2.12 1.36
C ASN A 283 18.04 -3.56 1.89
N GLY A 284 17.87 -4.52 0.99
CA GLY A 284 17.59 -5.92 1.33
C GLY A 284 16.12 -6.20 1.68
N GLY A 285 15.26 -5.17 1.74
CA GLY A 285 13.84 -5.34 2.04
C GLY A 285 13.11 -6.20 0.99
N VAL A 286 12.19 -7.03 1.46
CA VAL A 286 11.33 -7.91 0.64
C VAL A 286 9.97 -7.27 0.38
N HIS A 287 9.07 -7.97 -0.36
CA HIS A 287 7.73 -7.47 -0.69
C HIS A 287 6.85 -7.20 0.54
N VAL A 288 6.93 -8.08 1.53
CA VAL A 288 6.20 -8.00 2.80
C VAL A 288 7.23 -7.98 3.94
N PRO A 289 7.95 -6.85 4.14
CA PRO A 289 8.89 -6.74 5.25
C PRO A 289 8.13 -6.77 6.58
N ALA A 290 8.76 -7.24 7.65
CA ALA A 290 8.17 -7.18 8.97
C ALA A 290 8.11 -5.72 9.44
N LEU A 291 6.93 -5.12 9.31
CA LEU A 291 6.65 -3.75 9.75
C LEU A 291 6.41 -3.71 11.27
N ASP A 292 6.52 -2.52 11.85
CA ASP A 292 6.35 -2.28 13.27
C ASP A 292 5.78 -0.88 13.56
N GLU A 293 5.59 -0.55 14.83
CA GLU A 293 5.08 0.77 15.24
C GLU A 293 6.01 1.92 14.83
N LYS A 294 7.32 1.71 14.76
CA LYS A 294 8.28 2.73 14.34
C LYS A 294 8.08 3.08 12.87
N PHE A 295 7.91 2.07 12.00
CA PHE A 295 7.53 2.28 10.60
C PHE A 295 6.23 3.06 10.50
N ALA A 296 5.20 2.64 11.23
CA ALA A 296 3.87 3.25 11.18
C ALA A 296 3.91 4.72 11.63
N LEU A 297 4.56 5.01 12.76
CA LEU A 297 4.68 6.37 13.28
C LEU A 297 5.47 7.27 12.32
N ARG A 298 6.61 6.81 11.79
CA ARG A 298 7.40 7.60 10.83
C ARG A 298 6.63 7.89 9.54
N THR A 299 5.92 6.88 9.01
CA THR A 299 5.09 7.02 7.81
C THR A 299 3.94 8.01 8.05
N LEU A 300 3.25 7.87 9.17
CA LEU A 300 2.14 8.75 9.52
C LEU A 300 2.61 10.17 9.82
N ASP A 301 3.73 10.36 10.54
CA ASP A 301 4.30 11.67 10.82
C ASP A 301 4.71 12.38 9.52
N TRP A 302 5.25 11.62 8.53
CA TRP A 302 5.51 12.18 7.20
C TRP A 302 4.22 12.63 6.51
N LEU A 303 3.15 11.83 6.53
CA LEU A 303 1.85 12.20 5.95
C LEU A 303 1.29 13.47 6.61
N LEU A 304 1.29 13.53 7.94
CA LEU A 304 0.76 14.64 8.73
C LEU A 304 1.49 15.96 8.56
N ALA A 305 2.75 15.92 8.11
CA ALA A 305 3.52 17.12 7.77
C ALA A 305 2.97 17.86 6.53
N HIS A 306 2.02 17.26 5.79
CA HIS A 306 1.52 17.80 4.52
C HIS A 306 0.03 18.18 4.62
N ARG A 307 -0.33 19.23 3.88
CA ARG A 307 -1.69 19.70 3.69
C ARG A 307 -1.96 19.91 2.18
N LYS A 308 -3.25 19.85 1.81
CA LYS A 308 -3.68 20.16 0.44
C LYS A 308 -3.33 21.60 0.04
#